data_9f33dac21b9cbf8fd553259b1b3ca45f
#
_entry.id   9f33dac21b9cbf8fd553259b1b3ca45f
#
_cell.length_a   1.000
_cell.length_b   1.000
_cell.length_c   1.000
_cell.angle_alpha   90.00
_cell.angle_beta   90.00
_cell.angle_gamma   90.00
#
_symmetry.space_group_name_H-M   'P 1'
#
loop_
_entity.id
_entity.type
_entity.pdbx_description
1 polymer ?
#
loop_
_entity_poly.entity_id
_entity_poly.type
_entity_poly.pdbx_seq_one_letter_code
_entity_poly.pdbx_strand_id
1 'polypeptide(L)'
;MPDAPLSDAYDKLEGRFRRIALLGEAEAVLHWDYAAVMPAGGAEARSEQLAELKAISHGLLVSPETAELIAKATQEVALLGPWQAANLKEIDRQHRRAGALDEAFVTRLSRASSACEQAWRKARAESDFAIVAAPLRELIELVREQAARYGDVFGLDPYDALLDTYEPGGRARDIDPVLDDLAAFLPGFLDDVLAYQAEKGPALMPEGPFAEETQRKLGMKFMDVLGFDFERGRLDVSHHPFCGGIPDDVRITTRYDESDFTSALMGVLHETGHALYEQGLPKKWRLQPVGSALGMSVHESQSLLMEMQVCRSPEFLEFALPIIRETFNGSGPAWEAENILRLYHTVERSYIRVDADEVTYPLHVILRYRLEKDIISGKLNVDDLPDAWNAAFKALLGIEVPNDAKGCLQDIHWYDGALGYFPTYTLGAMTSAQVYQAACEAQPVIPGAIARGDFSVLLAWLRENIHANGRLLSGPDLLTKATGRPLEAAPFKAHLKARYLPD
;
A
#
# COMPACT_ATOMS: atom_id res chain seq x y z
N MET A 1 -3.23 26.24 26.60
CA MET A 1 -4.26 27.31 26.44
C MET A 1 -5.61 26.66 26.67
N PRO A 2 -6.57 27.26 27.39
CA PRO A 2 -7.89 26.70 27.49
C PRO A 2 -8.48 26.63 26.08
N ASP A 3 -9.13 25.51 25.76
CA ASP A 3 -9.78 25.29 24.48
C ASP A 3 -10.75 26.47 24.20
N ALA A 4 -10.61 27.10 23.03
CA ALA A 4 -11.56 28.11 22.57
C ALA A 4 -12.95 27.47 22.55
N PRO A 5 -14.04 28.24 22.76
CA PRO A 5 -15.37 27.68 22.66
C PRO A 5 -15.54 27.09 21.25
N LEU A 6 -15.65 25.77 21.21
CA LEU A 6 -15.84 25.01 19.95
C LEU A 6 -17.17 25.46 19.33
N SER A 7 -17.24 25.44 18.01
CA SER A 7 -18.48 25.64 17.29
C SER A 7 -19.43 24.49 17.59
N ASP A 8 -20.65 24.77 18.02
CA ASP A 8 -21.70 23.74 18.26
C ASP A 8 -21.91 22.83 17.03
N ALA A 9 -21.71 23.38 15.83
CA ALA A 9 -21.79 22.62 14.58
C ALA A 9 -20.62 21.64 14.41
N TYR A 10 -19.39 22.07 14.75
CA TYR A 10 -18.22 21.19 14.69
C TYR A 10 -18.29 20.08 15.71
N ASP A 11 -18.72 20.33 16.95
CA ASP A 11 -18.86 19.31 17.99
C ASP A 11 -19.88 18.23 17.59
N LYS A 12 -20.99 18.63 16.94
CA LYS A 12 -21.97 17.69 16.40
C LYS A 12 -21.39 16.84 15.26
N LEU A 13 -20.55 17.42 14.39
CA LEU A 13 -19.83 16.70 13.35
C LEU A 13 -18.85 15.68 13.96
N GLU A 14 -18.06 16.06 14.94
CA GLU A 14 -17.17 15.15 15.66
C GLU A 14 -17.93 13.94 16.23
N GLY A 15 -19.08 14.21 16.90
CA GLY A 15 -19.94 13.14 17.42
C GLY A 15 -20.50 12.21 16.33
N ARG A 16 -20.88 12.77 15.18
CA ARG A 16 -21.38 12.01 14.04
C ARG A 16 -20.29 11.16 13.39
N PHE A 17 -19.12 11.74 13.14
CA PHE A 17 -17.98 11.04 12.53
C PHE A 17 -17.38 9.99 13.48
N ARG A 18 -17.44 10.22 14.80
CA ARG A 18 -17.15 9.17 15.78
C ARG A 18 -18.08 7.95 15.60
N ARG A 19 -19.37 8.16 15.36
CA ARG A 19 -20.31 7.06 15.11
C ARG A 19 -20.02 6.33 13.80
N ILE A 20 -19.72 7.07 12.72
CA ILE A 20 -19.33 6.50 11.42
C ILE A 20 -18.04 5.68 11.57
N ALA A 21 -17.05 6.18 12.29
CA ALA A 21 -15.80 5.49 12.53
C ALA A 21 -16.00 4.18 13.30
N LEU A 22 -16.84 4.16 14.36
CA LEU A 22 -17.15 2.95 15.11
C LEU A 22 -17.85 1.86 14.27
N LEU A 23 -18.71 2.28 13.32
CA LEU A 23 -19.31 1.34 12.34
C LEU A 23 -18.25 0.79 11.38
N GLY A 24 -17.37 1.65 10.89
CA GLY A 24 -16.24 1.26 10.01
C GLY A 24 -15.24 0.34 10.72
N GLU A 25 -14.99 0.54 12.01
CA GLU A 25 -14.14 -0.35 12.80
C GLU A 25 -14.77 -1.75 12.99
N ALA A 26 -16.07 -1.82 13.23
CA ALA A 26 -16.78 -3.10 13.27
C ALA A 26 -16.72 -3.81 11.92
N GLU A 27 -16.88 -3.06 10.83
CA GLU A 27 -16.74 -3.57 9.46
C GLU A 27 -15.33 -4.11 9.19
N ALA A 28 -14.27 -3.39 9.59
CA ALA A 28 -12.89 -3.81 9.41
C ALA A 28 -12.58 -5.14 10.12
N VAL A 29 -13.08 -5.34 11.34
CA VAL A 29 -12.93 -6.61 12.07
C VAL A 29 -13.70 -7.74 11.37
N LEU A 30 -14.91 -7.47 10.87
CA LEU A 30 -15.70 -8.46 10.12
C LEU A 30 -15.04 -8.83 8.78
N HIS A 31 -14.40 -7.88 8.09
CA HIS A 31 -13.63 -8.16 6.88
C HIS A 31 -12.41 -9.03 7.16
N TRP A 32 -11.69 -8.73 8.24
CA TRP A 32 -10.57 -9.58 8.66
C TRP A 32 -11.02 -11.01 8.98
N ASP A 33 -12.10 -11.16 9.75
CA ASP A 33 -12.67 -12.48 10.09
C ASP A 33 -13.09 -13.24 8.83
N TYR A 34 -13.70 -12.57 7.85
CA TYR A 34 -14.06 -13.13 6.55
C TYR A 34 -12.85 -13.71 5.81
N ALA A 35 -11.72 -12.99 5.82
CA ALA A 35 -10.52 -13.38 5.09
C ALA A 35 -9.67 -14.45 5.80
N ALA A 36 -9.71 -14.51 7.16
CA ALA A 36 -8.76 -15.29 7.94
C ALA A 36 -9.36 -16.55 8.61
N VAL A 37 -10.52 -16.42 9.28
CA VAL A 37 -10.99 -17.48 10.18
C VAL A 37 -12.47 -17.86 10.01
N MET A 38 -13.24 -17.10 9.26
CA MET A 38 -14.67 -17.36 9.06
C MET A 38 -14.90 -18.71 8.38
N PRO A 39 -15.79 -19.57 8.92
CA PRO A 39 -16.16 -20.80 8.23
C PRO A 39 -16.90 -20.51 6.91
N ALA A 40 -16.66 -21.30 5.88
CA ALA A 40 -17.21 -21.10 4.51
C ALA A 40 -18.75 -20.96 4.49
N GLY A 41 -19.46 -21.65 5.37
CA GLY A 41 -20.92 -21.54 5.47
C GLY A 41 -21.44 -20.20 6.03
N GLY A 42 -20.55 -19.34 6.55
CA GLY A 42 -20.89 -18.01 7.09
C GLY A 42 -20.93 -16.90 6.03
N ALA A 43 -20.54 -17.16 4.79
CA ALA A 43 -20.30 -16.14 3.77
C ALA A 43 -21.53 -15.27 3.46
N GLU A 44 -22.72 -15.86 3.32
CA GLU A 44 -23.95 -15.13 3.03
C GLU A 44 -24.32 -14.20 4.19
N ALA A 45 -24.36 -14.72 5.41
CA ALA A 45 -24.67 -13.90 6.59
C ALA A 45 -23.67 -12.77 6.81
N ARG A 46 -22.36 -13.01 6.55
CA ARG A 46 -21.33 -11.98 6.66
C ARG A 46 -21.50 -10.90 5.61
N SER A 47 -21.85 -11.26 4.38
CA SER A 47 -22.13 -10.29 3.32
C SER A 47 -23.30 -9.38 3.69
N GLU A 48 -24.38 -9.93 4.25
CA GLU A 48 -25.52 -9.13 4.74
C GLU A 48 -25.13 -8.18 5.88
N GLN A 49 -24.35 -8.66 6.86
CA GLN A 49 -23.86 -7.83 7.97
C GLN A 49 -23.01 -6.65 7.47
N LEU A 50 -22.08 -6.90 6.56
CA LEU A 50 -21.23 -5.88 5.97
C LEU A 50 -22.03 -4.87 5.14
N ALA A 51 -23.01 -5.35 4.35
CA ALA A 51 -23.90 -4.49 3.56
C ALA A 51 -24.71 -3.55 4.46
N GLU A 52 -25.27 -4.04 5.58
CA GLU A 52 -26.04 -3.22 6.51
C GLU A 52 -25.18 -2.15 7.20
N LEU A 53 -23.97 -2.52 7.67
CA LEU A 53 -23.04 -1.56 8.27
C LEU A 53 -22.66 -0.45 7.28
N LYS A 54 -22.37 -0.81 6.02
CA LYS A 54 -22.08 0.15 4.95
C LYS A 54 -23.26 1.07 4.66
N ALA A 55 -24.47 0.53 4.61
CA ALA A 55 -25.68 1.32 4.36
C ALA A 55 -25.93 2.34 5.48
N ILE A 56 -25.78 1.93 6.74
CA ILE A 56 -25.91 2.83 7.88
C ILE A 56 -24.85 3.93 7.85
N SER A 57 -23.58 3.58 7.64
CA SER A 57 -22.46 4.52 7.57
C SER A 57 -22.65 5.53 6.43
N HIS A 58 -22.99 5.03 5.24
CA HIS A 58 -23.26 5.86 4.08
C HIS A 58 -24.43 6.83 4.33
N GLY A 59 -25.56 6.35 4.86
CA GLY A 59 -26.72 7.17 5.20
C GLY A 59 -26.39 8.31 6.18
N LEU A 60 -25.54 8.03 7.18
CA LEU A 60 -25.06 9.08 8.09
C LEU A 60 -24.17 10.09 7.36
N LEU A 61 -23.27 9.60 6.50
CA LEU A 61 -22.29 10.42 5.80
C LEU A 61 -22.94 11.39 4.81
N VAL A 62 -23.92 10.95 4.01
CA VAL A 62 -24.54 11.77 2.95
C VAL A 62 -25.83 12.48 3.39
N SER A 63 -26.22 12.41 4.66
CA SER A 63 -27.46 12.99 5.13
C SER A 63 -27.49 14.52 4.97
N PRO A 64 -28.67 15.14 4.74
CA PRO A 64 -28.82 16.59 4.70
C PRO A 64 -28.31 17.30 5.98
N GLU A 65 -28.51 16.68 7.13
CA GLU A 65 -28.00 17.20 8.41
C GLU A 65 -26.47 17.28 8.42
N THR A 66 -25.75 16.28 7.86
CA THR A 66 -24.28 16.33 7.73
C THR A 66 -23.85 17.49 6.82
N ALA A 67 -24.53 17.71 5.69
CA ALA A 67 -24.24 18.83 4.80
C ALA A 67 -24.45 20.20 5.49
N GLU A 68 -25.55 20.36 6.24
CA GLU A 68 -25.82 21.58 6.99
C GLU A 68 -24.77 21.87 8.07
N LEU A 69 -24.35 20.82 8.81
CA LEU A 69 -23.34 20.94 9.85
C LEU A 69 -21.97 21.31 9.24
N ILE A 70 -21.58 20.70 8.12
CA ILE A 70 -20.36 21.06 7.38
C ILE A 70 -20.40 22.52 6.94
N ALA A 71 -21.50 22.98 6.35
CA ALA A 71 -21.64 24.36 5.90
C ALA A 71 -21.51 25.36 7.06
N LYS A 72 -22.12 25.08 8.21
CA LYS A 72 -22.03 25.91 9.42
C LYS A 72 -20.62 25.92 9.99
N ALA A 73 -20.01 24.74 10.19
CA ALA A 73 -18.65 24.63 10.74
C ALA A 73 -17.62 25.32 9.82
N THR A 74 -17.81 25.27 8.49
CA THR A 74 -16.95 25.96 7.52
C THR A 74 -17.01 27.47 7.67
N GLN A 75 -18.17 28.06 7.97
CA GLN A 75 -18.30 29.49 8.25
C GLN A 75 -17.57 29.90 9.54
N GLU A 76 -17.40 28.96 10.46
CA GLU A 76 -16.77 29.17 11.76
C GLU A 76 -15.33 28.66 11.82
N VAL A 77 -14.72 28.25 10.67
CA VAL A 77 -13.39 27.61 10.61
C VAL A 77 -12.28 28.44 11.28
N ALA A 78 -12.39 29.76 11.31
CA ALA A 78 -11.46 30.67 11.98
C ALA A 78 -11.42 30.47 13.52
N LEU A 79 -12.44 29.87 14.11
CA LEU A 79 -12.50 29.52 15.54
C LEU A 79 -11.85 28.16 15.86
N LEU A 80 -11.56 27.37 14.83
CA LEU A 80 -11.01 26.02 14.98
C LEU A 80 -9.49 26.06 15.09
N GLY A 81 -8.93 25.14 15.88
CA GLY A 81 -7.49 24.87 15.89
C GLY A 81 -7.03 24.11 14.64
N PRO A 82 -5.71 24.01 14.37
CA PRO A 82 -5.20 23.39 13.15
C PRO A 82 -5.71 21.96 12.89
N TRP A 83 -5.81 21.16 13.92
CA TRP A 83 -6.31 19.78 13.82
C TRP A 83 -7.80 19.72 13.52
N GLN A 84 -8.61 20.57 14.15
CA GLN A 84 -10.05 20.63 13.88
C GLN A 84 -10.32 21.14 12.46
N ALA A 85 -9.57 22.14 12.00
CA ALA A 85 -9.69 22.63 10.63
C ALA A 85 -9.30 21.54 9.59
N ALA A 86 -8.23 20.80 9.85
CA ALA A 86 -7.85 19.64 9.02
C ALA A 86 -8.90 18.54 9.06
N ASN A 87 -9.48 18.25 10.24
CA ASN A 87 -10.56 17.27 10.41
C ASN A 87 -11.80 17.69 9.61
N LEU A 88 -12.20 18.95 9.71
CA LEU A 88 -13.35 19.48 8.94
C LEU A 88 -13.11 19.35 7.42
N LYS A 89 -11.90 19.60 6.95
CA LYS A 89 -11.53 19.41 5.54
C LYS A 89 -11.67 17.95 5.10
N GLU A 90 -11.21 17.00 5.92
CA GLU A 90 -11.34 15.56 5.63
C GLU A 90 -12.79 15.08 5.71
N ILE A 91 -13.58 15.60 6.65
CA ILE A 91 -15.02 15.39 6.76
C ILE A 91 -15.73 15.86 5.47
N ASP A 92 -15.48 17.09 5.01
CA ASP A 92 -16.06 17.63 3.78
C ASP A 92 -15.64 16.79 2.57
N ARG A 93 -14.37 16.40 2.48
CA ARG A 93 -13.86 15.55 1.39
C ARG A 93 -14.60 14.22 1.32
N GLN A 94 -14.78 13.53 2.46
CA GLN A 94 -15.50 12.27 2.52
C GLN A 94 -16.98 12.43 2.16
N HIS A 95 -17.66 13.46 2.70
CA HIS A 95 -19.05 13.77 2.39
C HIS A 95 -19.26 14.03 0.90
N ARG A 96 -18.45 14.92 0.30
CA ARG A 96 -18.54 15.25 -1.12
C ARG A 96 -18.27 14.06 -2.03
N ARG A 97 -17.30 13.22 -1.69
CA ARG A 97 -16.98 12.00 -2.46
C ARG A 97 -18.12 11.01 -2.40
N ALA A 98 -18.66 10.75 -1.21
CA ALA A 98 -19.79 9.84 -1.02
C ALA A 98 -21.06 10.34 -1.73
N GLY A 99 -21.30 11.65 -1.75
CA GLY A 99 -22.45 12.26 -2.42
C GLY A 99 -22.31 12.42 -3.93
N ALA A 100 -21.12 12.19 -4.51
CA ALA A 100 -20.89 12.32 -5.96
C ALA A 100 -21.57 11.23 -6.79
N LEU A 101 -21.84 10.09 -6.19
CA LEU A 101 -22.42 8.92 -6.84
C LEU A 101 -23.80 8.61 -6.26
N ASP A 102 -24.81 8.55 -7.11
CA ASP A 102 -26.13 8.10 -6.70
C ASP A 102 -26.20 6.57 -6.52
N GLU A 103 -27.18 6.11 -5.76
CA GLU A 103 -27.38 4.69 -5.44
C GLU A 103 -27.52 3.80 -6.69
N ALA A 104 -28.21 4.29 -7.72
CA ALA A 104 -28.40 3.57 -8.97
C ALA A 104 -27.06 3.37 -9.70
N PHE A 105 -26.20 4.39 -9.69
CA PHE A 105 -24.85 4.30 -10.27
C PHE A 105 -23.97 3.33 -9.49
N VAL A 106 -23.92 3.43 -8.16
CA VAL A 106 -23.15 2.54 -7.28
C VAL A 106 -23.57 1.09 -7.50
N THR A 107 -24.88 0.82 -7.62
CA THR A 107 -25.41 -0.52 -7.89
C THR A 107 -24.95 -1.04 -9.26
N ARG A 108 -24.98 -0.21 -10.31
CA ARG A 108 -24.49 -0.61 -11.65
C ARG A 108 -22.99 -0.92 -11.64
N LEU A 109 -22.20 -0.04 -11.02
CA LEU A 109 -20.74 -0.20 -10.91
C LEU A 109 -20.38 -1.49 -10.16
N SER A 110 -21.01 -1.74 -9.02
CA SER A 110 -20.77 -2.96 -8.23
C SER A 110 -21.12 -4.24 -9.00
N ARG A 111 -22.22 -4.25 -9.76
CA ARG A 111 -22.61 -5.41 -10.59
C ARG A 111 -21.61 -5.62 -11.73
N ALA A 112 -21.19 -4.57 -12.40
CA ALA A 112 -20.23 -4.65 -13.49
C ALA A 112 -18.85 -5.12 -12.99
N SER A 113 -18.38 -4.62 -11.82
CA SER A 113 -17.16 -5.07 -11.16
C SER A 113 -17.23 -6.57 -10.85
N SER A 114 -18.28 -7.04 -10.16
CA SER A 114 -18.43 -8.46 -9.84
C SER A 114 -18.50 -9.36 -11.08
N ALA A 115 -19.18 -8.93 -12.13
CA ALA A 115 -19.27 -9.69 -13.38
C ALA A 115 -17.91 -9.75 -14.10
N CYS A 116 -17.19 -8.63 -14.12
CA CYS A 116 -15.86 -8.55 -14.72
C CYS A 116 -14.83 -9.39 -13.95
N GLU A 117 -14.83 -9.33 -12.62
CA GLU A 117 -13.97 -10.17 -11.77
C GLU A 117 -14.20 -11.66 -12.01
N GLN A 118 -15.44 -12.11 -12.07
CA GLN A 118 -15.77 -13.52 -12.38
C GLN A 118 -15.25 -13.93 -13.76
N ALA A 119 -15.45 -13.08 -14.78
CA ALA A 119 -14.93 -13.32 -16.12
C ALA A 119 -13.39 -13.34 -16.13
N TRP A 120 -12.75 -12.43 -15.40
CA TRP A 120 -11.30 -12.38 -15.26
C TRP A 120 -10.70 -13.66 -14.65
N ARG A 121 -11.31 -14.21 -13.60
CA ARG A 121 -10.86 -15.49 -13.00
C ARG A 121 -10.79 -16.60 -14.04
N LYS A 122 -11.79 -16.68 -14.90
CA LYS A 122 -11.84 -17.63 -16.01
C LYS A 122 -10.80 -17.29 -17.09
N ALA A 123 -10.77 -16.03 -17.54
CA ALA A 123 -9.82 -15.55 -18.55
C ALA A 123 -8.36 -15.82 -18.15
N ARG A 124 -8.03 -15.54 -16.89
CA ARG A 124 -6.69 -15.80 -16.35
C ARG A 124 -6.35 -17.29 -16.32
N ALA A 125 -7.29 -18.14 -15.90
CA ALA A 125 -7.08 -19.58 -15.83
C ALA A 125 -6.92 -20.20 -17.23
N GLU A 126 -7.64 -19.69 -18.23
CA GLU A 126 -7.58 -20.14 -19.63
C GLU A 126 -6.52 -19.39 -20.44
N SER A 127 -5.93 -18.31 -19.87
CA SER A 127 -5.00 -17.39 -20.56
C SER A 127 -5.58 -16.81 -21.85
N ASP A 128 -6.81 -16.36 -21.82
CA ASP A 128 -7.56 -15.81 -22.94
C ASP A 128 -8.27 -14.51 -22.55
N PHE A 129 -7.72 -13.38 -22.99
CA PHE A 129 -8.28 -12.04 -22.74
C PHE A 129 -9.67 -11.85 -23.37
N ALA A 130 -9.99 -12.52 -24.47
CA ALA A 130 -11.29 -12.36 -25.14
C ALA A 130 -12.49 -12.69 -24.22
N ILE A 131 -12.29 -13.56 -23.22
CA ILE A 131 -13.31 -13.94 -22.23
C ILE A 131 -13.76 -12.74 -21.38
N VAL A 132 -12.82 -11.84 -21.04
CA VAL A 132 -13.07 -10.69 -20.14
C VAL A 132 -13.22 -9.35 -20.87
N ALA A 133 -12.91 -9.29 -22.16
CA ALA A 133 -12.88 -8.04 -22.91
C ALA A 133 -14.22 -7.27 -22.88
N ALA A 134 -15.35 -7.94 -23.07
CA ALA A 134 -16.66 -7.29 -23.05
C ALA A 134 -17.07 -6.81 -21.65
N PRO A 135 -17.01 -7.64 -20.57
CA PRO A 135 -17.21 -7.16 -19.20
C PRO A 135 -16.26 -6.02 -18.78
N LEU A 136 -14.99 -6.09 -19.15
CA LEU A 136 -14.02 -5.04 -18.84
C LEU A 136 -14.37 -3.72 -19.54
N ARG A 137 -14.82 -3.76 -20.78
CA ARG A 137 -15.26 -2.55 -21.50
C ARG A 137 -16.44 -1.87 -20.80
N GLU A 138 -17.44 -2.63 -20.38
CA GLU A 138 -18.57 -2.11 -19.61
C GLU A 138 -18.10 -1.48 -18.29
N LEU A 139 -17.23 -2.16 -17.56
CA LEU A 139 -16.67 -1.65 -16.30
C LEU A 139 -15.87 -0.36 -16.52
N ILE A 140 -15.01 -0.30 -17.54
CA ILE A 140 -14.20 0.88 -17.85
C ILE A 140 -15.07 2.09 -18.22
N GLU A 141 -16.18 1.90 -18.94
CA GLU A 141 -17.12 2.99 -19.21
C GLU A 141 -17.74 3.55 -17.90
N LEU A 142 -18.12 2.68 -16.98
CA LEU A 142 -18.61 3.10 -15.66
C LEU A 142 -17.52 3.77 -14.82
N VAL A 143 -16.29 3.28 -14.86
CA VAL A 143 -15.16 3.93 -14.14
C VAL A 143 -14.84 5.30 -14.74
N ARG A 144 -14.95 5.48 -16.05
CA ARG A 144 -14.82 6.82 -16.69
C ARG A 144 -15.94 7.77 -16.24
N GLU A 145 -17.20 7.27 -16.15
CA GLU A 145 -18.32 8.06 -15.61
C GLU A 145 -18.06 8.43 -14.13
N GLN A 146 -17.59 7.49 -13.31
CA GLN A 146 -17.19 7.76 -11.93
C GLN A 146 -16.11 8.82 -11.84
N ALA A 147 -15.06 8.69 -12.67
CA ALA A 147 -13.95 9.63 -12.75
C ALA A 147 -14.41 11.05 -13.10
N ALA A 148 -15.32 11.18 -14.07
CA ALA A 148 -15.91 12.45 -14.46
C ALA A 148 -16.74 13.07 -13.31
N ARG A 149 -17.61 12.29 -12.66
CA ARG A 149 -18.41 12.76 -11.53
C ARG A 149 -17.54 13.23 -10.36
N TYR A 150 -16.47 12.50 -10.03
CA TYR A 150 -15.49 12.93 -9.02
C TYR A 150 -14.73 14.18 -9.50
N GLY A 151 -14.36 14.23 -10.78
CA GLY A 151 -13.71 15.38 -11.38
C GLY A 151 -14.56 16.67 -11.25
N ASP A 152 -15.85 16.58 -11.53
CA ASP A 152 -16.80 17.70 -11.39
C ASP A 152 -16.90 18.18 -9.94
N VAL A 153 -16.95 17.25 -8.98
CA VAL A 153 -17.07 17.59 -7.55
C VAL A 153 -15.80 18.25 -7.00
N PHE A 154 -14.62 17.78 -7.41
CA PHE A 154 -13.34 18.22 -6.85
C PHE A 154 -12.57 19.21 -7.73
N GLY A 155 -13.02 19.46 -8.96
CA GLY A 155 -12.31 20.31 -9.93
C GLY A 155 -11.03 19.65 -10.44
N LEU A 156 -11.07 18.35 -10.70
CA LEU A 156 -9.91 17.53 -11.08
C LEU A 156 -10.10 16.93 -12.46
N ASP A 157 -8.97 16.65 -13.14
CA ASP A 157 -9.00 15.79 -14.31
C ASP A 157 -9.48 14.38 -13.93
N PRO A 158 -10.15 13.64 -14.83
CA PRO A 158 -10.74 12.34 -14.50
C PRO A 158 -9.76 11.36 -13.87
N TYR A 159 -8.54 11.21 -14.40
CA TYR A 159 -7.55 10.31 -13.82
C TYR A 159 -7.08 10.77 -12.43
N ASP A 160 -6.83 12.07 -12.24
CA ASP A 160 -6.48 12.65 -10.94
C ASP A 160 -7.59 12.46 -9.91
N ALA A 161 -8.85 12.45 -10.33
CA ALA A 161 -10.00 12.23 -9.45
C ALA A 161 -10.10 10.78 -8.95
N LEU A 162 -9.69 9.80 -9.76
CA LEU A 162 -9.53 8.40 -9.33
C LEU A 162 -8.30 8.23 -8.42
N LEU A 163 -7.17 8.77 -8.82
CA LEU A 163 -5.93 8.75 -8.05
C LEU A 163 -6.13 9.34 -6.63
N ASP A 164 -6.86 10.45 -6.50
CA ASP A 164 -7.16 11.11 -5.22
C ASP A 164 -7.93 10.20 -4.24
N THR A 165 -8.52 9.11 -4.72
CA THR A 165 -9.16 8.11 -3.84
C THR A 165 -8.12 7.37 -3.00
N TYR A 166 -6.99 7.04 -3.59
CA TYR A 166 -5.91 6.26 -2.99
C TYR A 166 -4.77 7.14 -2.48
N GLU A 167 -4.51 8.25 -3.20
CA GLU A 167 -3.45 9.21 -2.90
C GLU A 167 -4.05 10.63 -2.78
N PRO A 168 -4.62 10.99 -1.63
CA PRO A 168 -5.24 12.29 -1.42
C PRO A 168 -4.30 13.45 -1.71
N GLY A 169 -4.67 14.29 -2.70
CA GLY A 169 -3.84 15.39 -3.16
C GLY A 169 -2.81 15.03 -4.22
N GLY A 170 -2.63 13.74 -4.56
CA GLY A 170 -1.79 13.30 -5.67
C GLY A 170 -2.28 13.80 -7.03
N ARG A 171 -1.36 14.14 -7.93
CA ARG A 171 -1.68 14.62 -9.28
C ARG A 171 -0.73 14.01 -10.29
N ALA A 172 -1.26 13.56 -11.42
CA ALA A 172 -0.47 12.98 -12.49
C ALA A 172 0.66 13.91 -12.95
N ARG A 173 0.40 15.21 -13.04
CA ARG A 173 1.42 16.23 -13.41
C ARG A 173 2.65 16.25 -12.48
N ASP A 174 2.48 15.87 -11.21
CA ASP A 174 3.55 15.86 -10.22
C ASP A 174 4.23 14.48 -10.16
N ILE A 175 3.51 13.42 -10.53
CA ILE A 175 3.97 12.02 -10.55
C ILE A 175 4.70 11.69 -11.86
N ASP A 176 4.20 12.19 -13.00
CA ASP A 176 4.78 11.91 -14.33
C ASP A 176 6.30 12.13 -14.39
N PRO A 177 6.84 13.30 -13.98
CA PRO A 177 8.27 13.55 -14.08
C PRO A 177 9.11 12.58 -13.26
N VAL A 178 8.59 12.15 -12.11
CA VAL A 178 9.29 11.27 -11.18
C VAL A 178 9.32 9.83 -11.71
N LEU A 179 8.19 9.34 -12.23
CA LEU A 179 8.12 8.01 -12.84
C LEU A 179 8.84 7.95 -14.19
N ASP A 180 8.82 9.03 -14.98
CA ASP A 180 9.57 9.10 -16.25
C ASP A 180 11.09 9.09 -16.01
N ASP A 181 11.57 9.73 -14.94
CA ASP A 181 12.97 9.68 -14.53
C ASP A 181 13.40 8.26 -14.10
N LEU A 182 12.53 7.52 -13.41
CA LEU A 182 12.77 6.10 -13.10
C LEU A 182 12.73 5.22 -14.37
N ALA A 183 11.76 5.44 -15.24
CA ALA A 183 11.63 4.69 -16.51
C ALA A 183 12.84 4.88 -17.43
N ALA A 184 13.49 6.04 -17.37
CA ALA A 184 14.73 6.29 -18.12
C ALA A 184 15.95 5.62 -17.48
N PHE A 185 15.98 5.49 -16.16
CA PHE A 185 17.12 4.96 -15.42
C PHE A 185 17.10 3.42 -15.31
N LEU A 186 15.96 2.85 -14.95
CA LEU A 186 15.87 1.46 -14.50
C LEU A 186 16.20 0.40 -15.56
N PRO A 187 15.82 0.53 -16.86
CA PRO A 187 16.15 -0.51 -17.84
C PRO A 187 17.66 -0.75 -17.99
N GLY A 188 18.46 0.32 -18.10
CA GLY A 188 19.92 0.21 -18.18
C GLY A 188 20.53 -0.28 -16.86
N PHE A 189 20.03 0.21 -15.73
CA PHE A 189 20.46 -0.24 -14.42
C PHE A 189 20.16 -1.73 -14.18
N LEU A 190 19.01 -2.23 -14.64
CA LEU A 190 18.66 -3.65 -14.61
C LEU A 190 19.67 -4.50 -15.39
N ASP A 191 20.08 -4.06 -16.59
CA ASP A 191 21.10 -4.76 -17.38
C ASP A 191 22.43 -4.86 -16.62
N ASP A 192 22.87 -3.75 -16.01
CA ASP A 192 24.11 -3.69 -15.22
C ASP A 192 24.05 -4.63 -14.01
N VAL A 193 22.92 -4.63 -13.26
CA VAL A 193 22.71 -5.51 -12.10
C VAL A 193 22.72 -6.98 -12.50
N LEU A 194 22.03 -7.36 -13.58
CA LEU A 194 22.02 -8.73 -14.07
C LEU A 194 23.42 -9.20 -14.50
N ALA A 195 24.19 -8.34 -15.16
CA ALA A 195 25.57 -8.63 -15.51
C ALA A 195 26.44 -8.85 -14.28
N TYR A 196 26.35 -7.96 -13.29
CA TYR A 196 27.06 -8.07 -12.02
C TYR A 196 26.70 -9.36 -11.27
N GLN A 197 25.42 -9.74 -11.18
CA GLN A 197 24.99 -10.96 -10.51
C GLN A 197 25.45 -12.22 -11.26
N ALA A 198 25.47 -12.19 -12.57
CA ALA A 198 25.95 -13.32 -13.38
C ALA A 198 27.42 -13.67 -13.08
N GLU A 199 28.27 -12.69 -12.78
CA GLU A 199 29.66 -12.89 -12.38
C GLU A 199 29.78 -13.57 -11.01
N LYS A 200 28.83 -13.35 -10.10
CA LYS A 200 28.81 -13.93 -8.74
C LYS A 200 28.23 -15.34 -8.70
N GLY A 201 27.52 -15.75 -9.74
CA GLY A 201 26.72 -16.98 -9.77
C GLY A 201 25.48 -16.95 -8.88
N PRO A 202 24.61 -17.99 -8.90
CA PRO A 202 23.36 -18.00 -8.14
C PRO A 202 23.60 -18.07 -6.62
N ALA A 203 22.69 -17.44 -5.85
CA ALA A 203 22.62 -17.65 -4.41
C ALA A 203 22.10 -19.06 -4.10
N LEU A 204 22.54 -19.62 -2.98
CA LEU A 204 22.14 -20.96 -2.53
C LEU A 204 20.88 -20.84 -1.64
N MET A 205 19.83 -21.58 -1.97
CA MET A 205 18.67 -21.69 -1.08
C MET A 205 19.01 -22.57 0.12
N PRO A 206 18.69 -22.12 1.36
CA PRO A 206 18.68 -23.00 2.52
C PRO A 206 17.71 -24.17 2.32
N GLU A 207 18.10 -25.36 2.71
CA GLU A 207 17.26 -26.55 2.58
C GLU A 207 16.34 -26.71 3.79
N GLY A 208 15.02 -26.87 3.52
CA GLY A 208 13.99 -27.16 4.52
C GLY A 208 13.96 -28.62 4.96
N PRO A 209 12.88 -29.08 5.63
CA PRO A 209 11.63 -28.34 5.81
C PRO A 209 11.69 -27.29 6.93
N PHE A 210 11.06 -26.16 6.70
CA PHE A 210 10.90 -25.07 7.65
C PHE A 210 9.49 -25.10 8.22
N ALA A 211 9.27 -25.80 9.33
CA ALA A 211 7.96 -26.01 9.89
C ALA A 211 7.23 -24.70 10.15
N GLU A 212 5.95 -24.60 9.76
CA GLU A 212 5.12 -23.39 9.83
C GLU A 212 5.13 -22.74 11.22
N GLU A 213 4.97 -23.55 12.29
CA GLU A 213 4.96 -23.04 13.67
C GLU A 213 6.33 -22.44 14.06
N THR A 214 7.43 -22.94 13.49
CA THR A 214 8.78 -22.41 13.71
C THR A 214 8.95 -21.06 12.99
N GLN A 215 8.49 -20.95 11.75
CA GLN A 215 8.46 -19.70 10.99
C GLN A 215 7.59 -18.66 11.72
N ARG A 216 6.41 -19.06 12.21
CA ARG A 216 5.51 -18.19 12.95
C ARG A 216 6.18 -17.63 14.21
N LYS A 217 6.82 -18.46 15.01
CA LYS A 217 7.55 -18.01 16.21
C LYS A 217 8.68 -17.05 15.88
N LEU A 218 9.41 -17.30 14.81
CA LEU A 218 10.47 -16.43 14.33
C LEU A 218 9.91 -15.07 13.90
N GLY A 219 8.82 -15.06 13.11
CA GLY A 219 8.14 -13.85 12.69
C GLY A 219 7.68 -13.02 13.89
N MET A 220 6.98 -13.64 14.86
CA MET A 220 6.53 -12.96 16.08
C MET A 220 7.70 -12.39 16.91
N LYS A 221 8.83 -13.10 16.98
CA LYS A 221 10.03 -12.60 17.67
C LYS A 221 10.56 -11.32 17.02
N PHE A 222 10.61 -11.26 15.69
CA PHE A 222 11.06 -10.06 15.01
C PHE A 222 10.02 -8.93 15.05
N MET A 223 8.71 -9.24 15.01
CA MET A 223 7.66 -8.24 15.24
C MET A 223 7.84 -7.54 16.59
N ASP A 224 8.06 -8.31 17.66
CA ASP A 224 8.31 -7.79 19.02
C ASP A 224 9.54 -6.89 19.05
N VAL A 225 10.65 -7.35 18.49
CA VAL A 225 11.90 -6.58 18.43
C VAL A 225 11.75 -5.28 17.63
N LEU A 226 10.97 -5.29 16.54
CA LEU A 226 10.64 -4.07 15.77
C LEU A 226 9.72 -3.10 16.52
N GLY A 227 9.11 -3.54 17.63
CA GLY A 227 8.26 -2.71 18.48
C GLY A 227 6.76 -2.84 18.20
N PHE A 228 6.32 -3.95 17.60
CA PHE A 228 4.90 -4.26 17.48
C PHE A 228 4.28 -4.56 18.85
N ASP A 229 3.19 -3.88 19.15
CA ASP A 229 2.46 -4.05 20.40
C ASP A 229 1.43 -5.18 20.30
N PHE A 230 1.76 -6.35 20.81
CA PHE A 230 0.87 -7.53 20.82
C PHE A 230 -0.34 -7.39 21.74
N GLU A 231 -0.38 -6.42 22.65
CA GLU A 231 -1.59 -6.09 23.42
C GLU A 231 -2.64 -5.37 22.54
N ARG A 232 -2.21 -4.85 21.37
CA ARG A 232 -3.04 -4.16 20.39
C ARG A 232 -2.88 -4.74 18.99
N GLY A 233 -2.66 -6.04 18.89
CA GLY A 233 -2.58 -6.69 17.58
C GLY A 233 -2.20 -8.15 17.64
N ARG A 234 -2.23 -8.81 16.48
CA ARG A 234 -1.99 -10.25 16.36
C ARG A 234 -1.48 -10.63 14.95
N LEU A 235 -0.87 -11.81 14.85
CA LEU A 235 -0.45 -12.44 13.60
C LEU A 235 -1.23 -13.73 13.38
N ASP A 236 -1.88 -13.86 12.22
CA ASP A 236 -2.66 -15.02 11.81
C ASP A 236 -2.25 -15.49 10.39
N VAL A 237 -2.92 -16.51 9.88
CA VAL A 237 -2.70 -17.05 8.54
C VAL A 237 -3.88 -16.68 7.64
N SER A 238 -3.60 -16.28 6.41
CA SER A 238 -4.61 -16.10 5.36
C SER A 238 -4.06 -16.52 4.00
N HIS A 239 -4.96 -16.58 3.00
CA HIS A 239 -4.57 -16.96 1.64
C HIS A 239 -3.64 -15.91 0.99
N HIS A 240 -3.86 -14.63 1.29
CA HIS A 240 -3.00 -13.51 0.89
C HIS A 240 -2.61 -12.70 2.12
N PRO A 241 -1.32 -12.43 2.36
CA PRO A 241 -0.87 -11.55 3.44
C PRO A 241 -1.53 -10.17 3.36
N PHE A 242 -1.91 -9.61 4.49
CA PHE A 242 -2.39 -8.23 4.61
C PHE A 242 -2.34 -7.74 6.06
N CYS A 243 -2.25 -6.43 6.22
CA CYS A 243 -2.48 -5.74 7.48
C CYS A 243 -3.90 -5.16 7.49
N GLY A 244 -4.69 -5.50 8.50
CA GLY A 244 -6.06 -5.06 8.68
C GLY A 244 -6.40 -4.80 10.15
N GLY A 245 -7.71 -4.78 10.46
CA GLY A 245 -8.18 -4.42 11.78
C GLY A 245 -8.27 -2.91 11.97
N ILE A 246 -7.92 -2.44 13.16
CA ILE A 246 -8.04 -1.04 13.58
C ILE A 246 -6.79 -0.66 14.39
N PRO A 247 -6.43 0.63 14.56
CA PRO A 247 -5.21 1.04 15.26
C PRO A 247 -5.02 0.51 16.69
N ASP A 248 -6.10 0.15 17.38
CA ASP A 248 -6.07 -0.46 18.73
C ASP A 248 -6.24 -1.99 18.72
N ASP A 249 -6.44 -2.61 17.53
CA ASP A 249 -6.51 -4.06 17.29
C ASP A 249 -6.02 -4.34 15.85
N VAL A 250 -4.72 -4.16 15.63
CA VAL A 250 -4.10 -4.34 14.31
C VAL A 250 -3.86 -5.81 14.05
N ARG A 251 -4.36 -6.32 12.93
CA ARG A 251 -4.36 -7.73 12.59
C ARG A 251 -3.57 -8.00 11.33
N ILE A 252 -2.40 -8.56 11.50
CA ILE A 252 -1.52 -8.99 10.40
C ILE A 252 -1.86 -10.42 10.02
N THR A 253 -1.83 -10.72 8.74
CA THR A 253 -1.87 -12.10 8.25
C THR A 253 -0.67 -12.39 7.36
N THR A 254 -0.28 -13.66 7.32
CA THR A 254 0.79 -14.15 6.45
C THR A 254 0.44 -15.51 5.85
N ARG A 255 1.30 -16.00 4.97
CA ARG A 255 1.24 -17.34 4.40
C ARG A 255 2.63 -17.98 4.53
N TYR A 256 2.68 -19.23 4.97
CA TYR A 256 3.92 -19.96 5.13
C TYR A 256 4.12 -20.99 4.01
N ASP A 257 5.40 -21.23 3.69
CA ASP A 257 5.86 -22.30 2.82
C ASP A 257 6.97 -23.08 3.55
N GLU A 258 6.82 -24.39 3.73
CA GLU A 258 7.82 -25.20 4.41
C GLU A 258 9.10 -25.39 3.59
N SER A 259 9.11 -25.04 2.31
CA SER A 259 10.29 -25.06 1.45
C SER A 259 11.07 -23.72 1.44
N ASP A 260 10.43 -22.61 1.85
CA ASP A 260 11.01 -21.25 1.83
C ASP A 260 10.54 -20.39 3.01
N PHE A 261 11.39 -20.24 4.02
CA PHE A 261 11.11 -19.34 5.13
C PHE A 261 11.37 -17.86 4.78
N THR A 262 12.17 -17.59 3.76
CA THR A 262 12.67 -16.23 3.49
C THR A 262 11.56 -15.30 3.01
N SER A 263 10.70 -15.78 2.11
CA SER A 263 9.54 -15.05 1.61
C SER A 263 8.52 -14.78 2.71
N ALA A 264 8.18 -15.80 3.52
CA ALA A 264 7.23 -15.63 4.62
C ALA A 264 7.74 -14.64 5.68
N LEU A 265 9.04 -14.71 6.02
CA LEU A 265 9.64 -13.79 6.98
C LEU A 265 9.59 -12.34 6.46
N MET A 266 10.00 -12.08 5.22
CA MET A 266 9.94 -10.72 4.66
C MET A 266 8.49 -10.22 4.55
N GLY A 267 7.53 -11.08 4.21
CA GLY A 267 6.11 -10.73 4.22
C GLY A 267 5.61 -10.32 5.62
N VAL A 268 5.97 -11.05 6.68
CA VAL A 268 5.64 -10.65 8.06
C VAL A 268 6.24 -9.30 8.43
N LEU A 269 7.50 -9.04 8.03
CA LEU A 269 8.19 -7.79 8.33
C LEU A 269 7.63 -6.61 7.53
N HIS A 270 7.18 -6.84 6.30
CA HIS A 270 6.43 -5.90 5.49
C HIS A 270 5.12 -5.49 6.19
N GLU A 271 4.28 -6.47 6.53
CA GLU A 271 3.01 -6.20 7.21
C GLU A 271 3.22 -5.56 8.60
N THR A 272 4.34 -5.88 9.27
CA THR A 272 4.72 -5.22 10.53
C THR A 272 4.97 -3.73 10.32
N GLY A 273 5.56 -3.31 9.20
CA GLY A 273 5.73 -1.91 8.88
C GLY A 273 4.40 -1.16 8.78
N HIS A 274 3.41 -1.72 8.08
CA HIS A 274 2.03 -1.23 8.06
C HIS A 274 1.43 -1.13 9.47
N ALA A 275 1.58 -2.18 10.25
CA ALA A 275 1.03 -2.25 11.61
C ALA A 275 1.66 -1.25 12.58
N LEU A 276 2.97 -1.04 12.49
CA LEU A 276 3.65 -0.02 13.27
C LEU A 276 3.13 1.38 12.94
N TYR A 277 2.80 1.66 11.68
CA TYR A 277 2.16 2.92 11.30
C TYR A 277 0.79 3.06 11.95
N GLU A 278 -0.09 2.06 11.82
CA GLU A 278 -1.42 2.08 12.42
C GLU A 278 -1.38 2.24 13.95
N GLN A 279 -0.52 1.48 14.64
CA GLN A 279 -0.32 1.61 16.09
C GLN A 279 0.28 2.95 16.52
N GLY A 280 0.85 3.71 15.57
CA GLY A 280 1.48 5.02 15.77
C GLY A 280 0.58 6.22 15.52
N LEU A 281 -0.61 6.01 15.01
CA LEU A 281 -1.53 7.09 14.68
C LEU A 281 -1.94 7.93 15.90
N PRO A 282 -2.32 9.20 15.71
CA PRO A 282 -2.55 10.14 16.83
C PRO A 282 -3.76 9.74 17.68
N LYS A 283 -3.52 9.19 18.88
CA LYS A 283 -4.55 8.70 19.81
C LYS A 283 -5.62 9.74 20.16
N LYS A 284 -5.25 11.03 20.25
CA LYS A 284 -6.20 12.11 20.54
C LYS A 284 -7.29 12.23 19.47
N TRP A 285 -6.97 11.88 18.21
CA TRP A 285 -7.86 11.98 17.05
C TRP A 285 -8.43 10.64 16.61
N ARG A 286 -8.30 9.65 17.48
CA ARG A 286 -8.93 8.35 17.28
C ARG A 286 -10.42 8.52 17.00
N LEU A 287 -10.96 7.80 16.03
CA LEU A 287 -12.33 7.90 15.56
C LEU A 287 -12.69 9.24 14.85
N GLN A 288 -11.69 9.97 14.39
CA GLN A 288 -11.88 11.13 13.52
C GLN A 288 -11.09 10.97 12.21
N PRO A 289 -11.60 11.47 11.07
CA PRO A 289 -10.90 11.34 9.78
C PRO A 289 -9.45 11.82 9.80
N VAL A 290 -9.17 12.92 10.49
CA VAL A 290 -7.81 13.47 10.60
C VAL A 290 -6.85 12.56 11.36
N GLY A 291 -7.35 11.67 12.20
CA GLY A 291 -6.55 10.71 12.97
C GLY A 291 -6.20 9.43 12.22
N SER A 292 -6.74 9.22 11.02
CA SER A 292 -6.47 8.04 10.20
C SER A 292 -5.13 8.11 9.49
N ALA A 293 -4.63 6.97 9.01
CA ALA A 293 -3.49 6.89 8.12
C ALA A 293 -3.71 7.74 6.86
N LEU A 294 -2.64 8.30 6.32
CA LEU A 294 -2.66 9.13 5.12
C LEU A 294 -2.89 8.26 3.86
N GLY A 295 -2.55 8.74 2.66
CA GLY A 295 -2.71 7.99 1.42
C GLY A 295 -1.91 6.70 1.35
N MET A 296 -2.23 5.87 0.34
CA MET A 296 -1.64 4.55 0.19
C MET A 296 -0.13 4.58 -0.04
N SER A 297 0.43 5.63 -0.67
CA SER A 297 1.88 5.77 -0.82
C SER A 297 2.60 5.95 0.51
N VAL A 298 2.03 6.72 1.44
CA VAL A 298 2.60 6.88 2.78
C VAL A 298 2.45 5.59 3.57
N HIS A 299 1.32 4.90 3.46
CA HIS A 299 1.07 3.63 4.14
C HIS A 299 2.05 2.54 3.66
N GLU A 300 2.21 2.41 2.34
CA GLU A 300 3.15 1.48 1.71
C GLU A 300 4.61 1.86 1.99
N SER A 301 4.91 3.15 2.15
CA SER A 301 6.27 3.56 2.50
C SER A 301 6.73 3.04 3.86
N GLN A 302 5.82 2.79 4.79
CA GLN A 302 6.16 2.28 6.12
C GLN A 302 6.43 0.77 6.09
N SER A 303 5.70 0.01 5.28
CA SER A 303 5.96 -1.40 5.03
C SER A 303 7.27 -1.61 4.29
N LEU A 304 7.48 -0.89 3.17
CA LEU A 304 8.69 -0.98 2.38
C LEU A 304 9.92 -0.41 3.11
N LEU A 305 9.75 0.55 4.03
CA LEU A 305 10.84 0.99 4.89
C LEU A 305 11.30 -0.15 5.79
N MET A 306 10.39 -0.88 6.43
CA MET A 306 10.77 -2.02 7.28
C MET A 306 11.30 -3.17 6.44
N GLU A 307 10.61 -3.59 5.38
CA GLU A 307 11.05 -4.71 4.56
C GLU A 307 12.33 -4.38 3.79
N MET A 308 12.29 -3.35 2.93
CA MET A 308 13.36 -3.08 1.96
C MET A 308 14.52 -2.32 2.58
N GLN A 309 14.27 -1.22 3.30
CA GLN A 309 15.37 -0.40 3.80
C GLN A 309 16.04 -1.02 5.02
N VAL A 310 15.26 -1.61 5.94
CA VAL A 310 15.76 -2.15 7.20
C VAL A 310 16.05 -3.64 7.09
N CYS A 311 15.04 -4.50 6.86
CA CYS A 311 15.18 -5.94 7.07
C CYS A 311 15.97 -6.67 5.96
N ARG A 312 16.20 -6.04 4.82
CA ARG A 312 17.12 -6.52 3.77
C ARG A 312 18.48 -5.85 3.80
N SER A 313 18.84 -5.14 4.88
CA SER A 313 20.14 -4.51 5.04
C SER A 313 21.19 -5.46 5.64
N PRO A 314 22.49 -5.22 5.39
CA PRO A 314 23.58 -5.95 6.07
C PRO A 314 23.50 -5.83 7.59
N GLU A 315 23.15 -4.65 8.12
CA GLU A 315 23.01 -4.38 9.54
C GLU A 315 21.93 -5.24 10.18
N PHE A 316 20.78 -5.38 9.53
CA PHE A 316 19.74 -6.27 10.05
C PHE A 316 20.19 -7.73 10.05
N LEU A 317 20.88 -8.19 9.00
CA LEU A 317 21.39 -9.57 8.93
C LEU A 317 22.47 -9.84 9.97
N GLU A 318 23.30 -8.86 10.33
CA GLU A 318 24.25 -9.00 11.43
C GLU A 318 23.54 -9.38 12.74
N PHE A 319 22.41 -8.75 13.03
CA PHE A 319 21.58 -9.05 14.19
C PHE A 319 20.73 -10.33 14.00
N ALA A 320 20.05 -10.47 12.86
CA ALA A 320 19.00 -11.46 12.68
C ALA A 320 19.53 -12.85 12.33
N LEU A 321 20.61 -12.95 11.56
CA LEU A 321 21.10 -14.23 11.04
C LEU A 321 21.50 -15.25 12.13
N PRO A 322 22.16 -14.87 13.23
CA PRO A 322 22.42 -15.82 14.34
C PRO A 322 21.11 -16.42 14.90
N ILE A 323 20.07 -15.61 15.03
CA ILE A 323 18.75 -16.02 15.52
C ILE A 323 18.08 -16.97 14.53
N ILE A 324 18.12 -16.64 13.23
CA ILE A 324 17.55 -17.46 12.15
C ILE A 324 18.25 -18.82 12.10
N ARG A 325 19.58 -18.84 12.12
CA ARG A 325 20.40 -20.08 12.12
C ARG A 325 20.10 -20.95 13.33
N GLU A 326 20.00 -20.38 14.52
CA GLU A 326 19.62 -21.12 15.74
C GLU A 326 18.21 -21.72 15.61
N THR A 327 17.25 -20.93 15.08
CA THR A 327 15.85 -21.33 14.95
C THR A 327 15.67 -22.55 14.04
N PHE A 328 16.42 -22.62 12.94
CA PHE A 328 16.30 -23.68 11.94
C PHE A 328 17.46 -24.71 11.98
N ASN A 329 18.35 -24.60 12.95
CA ASN A 329 19.60 -25.38 13.02
C ASN A 329 20.44 -25.26 11.74
N GLY A 330 20.43 -24.05 11.14
CA GLY A 330 21.05 -23.76 9.85
C GLY A 330 22.57 -23.77 9.89
N SER A 331 23.21 -24.45 8.95
CA SER A 331 24.65 -24.50 8.83
C SER A 331 25.12 -24.69 7.37
N GLY A 332 26.36 -24.37 7.12
CA GLY A 332 26.98 -24.49 5.80
C GLY A 332 26.76 -23.25 4.90
N PRO A 333 27.22 -23.32 3.64
CA PRO A 333 27.34 -22.16 2.75
C PRO A 333 26.04 -21.42 2.47
N ALA A 334 24.90 -22.12 2.41
CA ALA A 334 23.59 -21.51 2.20
C ALA A 334 23.17 -20.55 3.32
N TRP A 335 23.75 -20.72 4.52
CA TRP A 335 23.43 -19.95 5.72
C TRP A 335 24.47 -18.86 6.03
N GLU A 336 25.47 -18.65 5.18
CA GLU A 336 26.43 -17.58 5.38
C GLU A 336 25.79 -16.22 5.06
N ALA A 337 26.19 -15.18 5.81
CA ALA A 337 25.58 -13.84 5.70
C ALA A 337 25.62 -13.30 4.28
N GLU A 338 26.76 -13.45 3.58
CA GLU A 338 26.89 -13.02 2.20
C GLU A 338 25.90 -13.75 1.28
N ASN A 339 25.67 -15.05 1.48
CA ASN A 339 24.73 -15.80 0.67
C ASN A 339 23.28 -15.41 0.94
N ILE A 340 22.87 -15.25 2.19
CA ILE A 340 21.51 -14.81 2.56
C ILE A 340 21.26 -13.39 2.03
N LEU A 341 22.23 -12.51 2.12
CA LEU A 341 22.13 -11.17 1.56
C LEU A 341 21.93 -11.21 0.04
N ARG A 342 22.70 -12.02 -0.66
CA ARG A 342 22.56 -12.22 -2.12
C ARG A 342 21.21 -12.83 -2.48
N LEU A 343 20.68 -13.73 -1.66
CA LEU A 343 19.36 -14.31 -1.86
C LEU A 343 18.27 -13.22 -1.79
N TYR A 344 18.31 -12.35 -0.77
CA TYR A 344 17.36 -11.23 -0.64
C TYR A 344 17.55 -10.14 -1.69
N HIS A 345 18.72 -10.03 -2.30
CA HIS A 345 19.04 -9.04 -3.34
C HIS A 345 19.04 -9.65 -4.75
N THR A 346 18.49 -10.85 -4.93
CA THR A 346 18.36 -11.44 -6.27
C THR A 346 17.44 -10.59 -7.13
N VAL A 347 17.90 -10.25 -8.33
CA VAL A 347 17.14 -9.50 -9.34
C VAL A 347 16.97 -10.38 -10.57
N GLU A 348 15.76 -10.42 -11.10
CA GLU A 348 15.45 -11.15 -12.33
C GLU A 348 14.37 -10.46 -13.17
N ARG A 349 14.37 -10.72 -14.48
CA ARG A 349 13.28 -10.25 -15.34
C ARG A 349 12.07 -11.16 -15.18
N SER A 350 11.28 -10.91 -14.13
CA SER A 350 10.07 -11.70 -13.89
C SER A 350 8.87 -11.15 -14.69
N TYR A 351 7.90 -12.02 -14.98
CA TYR A 351 6.66 -11.61 -15.65
C TYR A 351 5.63 -11.06 -14.65
N ILE A 352 5.66 -11.52 -13.41
CA ILE A 352 4.60 -11.31 -12.43
C ILE A 352 5.01 -10.21 -11.45
N ARG A 353 4.21 -9.15 -11.39
CA ARG A 353 4.50 -7.97 -10.55
C ARG A 353 4.64 -8.32 -9.07
N VAL A 354 3.77 -9.15 -8.53
CA VAL A 354 3.79 -9.48 -7.09
C VAL A 354 5.02 -10.27 -6.66
N ASP A 355 5.71 -10.90 -7.60
CA ASP A 355 6.95 -11.65 -7.38
C ASP A 355 8.19 -10.84 -7.78
N ALA A 356 8.01 -9.59 -8.26
CA ALA A 356 9.10 -8.74 -8.76
C ALA A 356 9.97 -8.21 -7.62
N ASP A 357 11.27 -8.13 -7.91
CA ASP A 357 12.28 -7.54 -7.01
C ASP A 357 12.23 -5.99 -6.98
N GLU A 358 13.01 -5.39 -6.09
CA GLU A 358 13.02 -3.94 -5.87
C GLU A 358 13.43 -3.12 -7.12
N VAL A 359 14.20 -3.71 -8.04
CA VAL A 359 14.65 -3.04 -9.29
C VAL A 359 13.58 -3.12 -10.36
N THR A 360 12.93 -4.26 -10.52
CA THR A 360 11.95 -4.52 -11.59
C THR A 360 10.54 -4.10 -11.21
N TYR A 361 10.17 -4.11 -9.93
CA TYR A 361 8.83 -3.74 -9.45
C TYR A 361 8.36 -2.36 -9.94
N PRO A 362 9.17 -1.27 -9.88
CA PRO A 362 8.77 0.03 -10.40
C PRO A 362 8.46 0.02 -11.91
N LEU A 363 9.16 -0.80 -12.71
CA LEU A 363 8.89 -0.91 -14.15
C LEU A 363 7.50 -1.51 -14.41
N HIS A 364 7.10 -2.52 -13.63
CA HIS A 364 5.74 -3.08 -13.66
C HIS A 364 4.68 -2.05 -13.30
N VAL A 365 4.93 -1.20 -12.31
CA VAL A 365 4.02 -0.14 -11.88
C VAL A 365 3.91 0.96 -12.92
N ILE A 366 5.04 1.44 -13.47
CA ILE A 366 5.09 2.48 -14.50
C ILE A 366 4.31 2.07 -15.76
N LEU A 367 4.45 0.80 -16.17
CA LEU A 367 3.66 0.23 -17.27
C LEU A 367 2.17 0.42 -17.01
N ARG A 368 1.69 -0.01 -15.86
CA ARG A 368 0.27 0.05 -15.49
C ARG A 368 -0.24 1.47 -15.37
N TYR A 369 0.51 2.33 -14.72
CA TYR A 369 0.20 3.74 -14.59
C TYR A 369 -0.02 4.44 -15.93
N ARG A 370 0.88 4.19 -16.90
CA ARG A 370 0.76 4.77 -18.24
C ARG A 370 -0.48 4.25 -18.97
N LEU A 371 -0.72 2.93 -18.91
CA LEU A 371 -1.90 2.31 -19.53
C LEU A 371 -3.20 2.78 -18.89
N GLU A 372 -3.27 2.92 -17.57
CA GLU A 372 -4.44 3.48 -16.88
C GLU A 372 -4.81 4.86 -17.39
N LYS A 373 -3.83 5.75 -17.50
CA LYS A 373 -4.05 7.12 -18.02
C LYS A 373 -4.60 7.08 -19.45
N ASP A 374 -4.06 6.22 -20.29
CA ASP A 374 -4.50 6.08 -21.68
C ASP A 374 -5.88 5.41 -21.78
N ILE A 375 -6.19 4.45 -20.92
CA ILE A 375 -7.54 3.87 -20.79
C ILE A 375 -8.54 4.95 -20.34
N ILE A 376 -8.28 5.67 -19.27
CA ILE A 376 -9.24 6.66 -18.72
C ILE A 376 -9.43 7.83 -19.69
N SER A 377 -8.37 8.31 -20.34
CA SER A 377 -8.48 9.37 -21.33
C SER A 377 -9.10 8.96 -22.67
N GLY A 378 -9.34 7.66 -22.89
CA GLY A 378 -9.88 7.12 -24.15
C GLY A 378 -8.86 7.01 -25.29
N LYS A 379 -7.58 7.22 -25.02
CA LYS A 379 -6.50 7.01 -26.02
C LYS A 379 -6.26 5.53 -26.31
N LEU A 380 -6.46 4.67 -25.30
CA LEU A 380 -6.37 3.21 -25.43
C LEU A 380 -7.75 2.59 -25.28
N ASN A 381 -8.16 1.79 -26.27
CA ASN A 381 -9.37 0.97 -26.18
C ASN A 381 -9.06 -0.32 -25.42
N VAL A 382 -10.07 -0.86 -24.74
CA VAL A 382 -9.94 -2.12 -23.99
C VAL A 382 -9.50 -3.29 -24.88
N ASP A 383 -9.98 -3.34 -26.12
CA ASP A 383 -9.64 -4.43 -27.06
C ASP A 383 -8.17 -4.42 -27.48
N ASP A 384 -7.50 -3.25 -27.43
CA ASP A 384 -6.09 -3.07 -27.76
C ASP A 384 -5.16 -3.26 -26.55
N LEU A 385 -5.72 -3.53 -25.35
CA LEU A 385 -4.97 -3.62 -24.10
C LEU A 385 -3.87 -4.71 -24.11
N PRO A 386 -4.08 -5.94 -24.61
CA PRO A 386 -3.02 -6.95 -24.65
C PRO A 386 -1.81 -6.52 -25.47
N ASP A 387 -2.04 -5.93 -26.65
CA ASP A 387 -0.96 -5.47 -27.52
C ASP A 387 -0.20 -4.29 -26.92
N ALA A 388 -0.92 -3.31 -26.36
CA ALA A 388 -0.33 -2.17 -25.66
C ALA A 388 0.49 -2.62 -24.44
N TRP A 389 -0.03 -3.58 -23.68
CA TRP A 389 0.69 -4.19 -22.56
C TRP A 389 1.98 -4.85 -23.01
N ASN A 390 1.91 -5.74 -24.01
CA ASN A 390 3.05 -6.50 -24.48
C ASN A 390 4.15 -5.57 -25.04
N ALA A 391 3.77 -4.53 -25.78
CA ALA A 391 4.71 -3.52 -26.29
C ALA A 391 5.41 -2.76 -25.15
N ALA A 392 4.65 -2.28 -24.16
CA ALA A 392 5.19 -1.55 -23.01
C ALA A 392 6.06 -2.45 -22.12
N PHE A 393 5.65 -3.70 -21.90
CA PHE A 393 6.39 -4.69 -21.14
C PHE A 393 7.77 -4.97 -21.76
N LYS A 394 7.79 -5.22 -23.06
CA LYS A 394 9.05 -5.42 -23.81
C LYS A 394 9.95 -4.19 -23.75
N ALA A 395 9.38 -2.99 -23.87
CA ALA A 395 10.16 -1.75 -23.82
C ALA A 395 10.80 -1.49 -22.45
N LEU A 396 10.12 -1.82 -21.35
CA LEU A 396 10.56 -1.54 -19.97
C LEU A 396 11.39 -2.69 -19.38
N LEU A 397 10.99 -3.94 -19.59
CA LEU A 397 11.59 -5.11 -18.98
C LEU A 397 12.47 -5.93 -19.93
N GLY A 398 12.45 -5.64 -21.23
CA GLY A 398 13.31 -6.26 -22.21
C GLY A 398 12.96 -7.71 -22.60
N ILE A 399 11.84 -8.24 -22.14
CA ILE A 399 11.37 -9.60 -22.42
C ILE A 399 9.96 -9.61 -23.04
N GLU A 400 9.65 -10.63 -23.82
CA GLU A 400 8.35 -10.79 -24.45
C GLU A 400 7.40 -11.57 -23.55
N VAL A 401 6.17 -11.06 -23.41
CA VAL A 401 5.11 -11.74 -22.62
C VAL A 401 4.66 -13.01 -23.36
N PRO A 402 4.70 -14.18 -22.72
CA PRO A 402 4.43 -15.44 -23.42
C PRO A 402 2.92 -15.73 -23.63
N ASN A 403 2.05 -15.13 -22.80
CA ASN A 403 0.60 -15.30 -22.85
C ASN A 403 -0.11 -14.28 -21.97
N ASP A 404 -1.44 -14.16 -22.09
CA ASP A 404 -2.23 -13.14 -21.37
C ASP A 404 -2.22 -13.31 -19.85
N ALA A 405 -2.14 -14.53 -19.34
CA ALA A 405 -2.08 -14.79 -17.89
C ALA A 405 -0.80 -14.24 -17.24
N LYS A 406 0.32 -14.21 -17.98
CA LYS A 406 1.57 -13.54 -17.59
C LYS A 406 1.65 -12.09 -18.09
N GLY A 407 0.66 -11.65 -18.83
CA GLY A 407 0.49 -10.31 -19.36
C GLY A 407 -0.58 -9.53 -18.61
N CYS A 408 -1.52 -8.97 -19.37
CA CYS A 408 -2.53 -8.04 -18.85
C CYS A 408 -3.50 -8.68 -17.85
N LEU A 409 -3.64 -10.02 -17.82
CA LEU A 409 -4.54 -10.72 -16.90
C LEU A 409 -3.93 -11.01 -15.51
N GLN A 410 -2.68 -10.61 -15.23
CA GLN A 410 -2.01 -11.03 -13.99
C GLN A 410 -2.56 -10.39 -12.71
N ASP A 411 -3.09 -9.15 -12.78
CA ASP A 411 -3.59 -8.40 -11.63
C ASP A 411 -5.12 -8.22 -11.69
N ILE A 412 -5.78 -8.30 -10.55
CA ILE A 412 -7.23 -8.12 -10.43
C ILE A 412 -7.67 -6.65 -10.54
N HIS A 413 -6.83 -5.68 -10.18
CA HIS A 413 -7.18 -4.28 -9.93
C HIS A 413 -8.09 -3.66 -11.01
N TRP A 414 -7.74 -3.80 -12.28
CA TRP A 414 -8.55 -3.23 -13.37
C TRP A 414 -9.89 -3.96 -13.56
N TYR A 415 -9.91 -5.24 -13.28
CA TYR A 415 -11.09 -6.10 -13.40
C TYR A 415 -12.06 -5.93 -12.22
N ASP A 416 -11.61 -5.28 -11.16
CA ASP A 416 -12.41 -4.83 -10.01
C ASP A 416 -12.70 -3.31 -10.06
N GLY A 417 -12.20 -2.59 -11.07
CA GLY A 417 -12.42 -1.17 -11.26
C GLY A 417 -11.47 -0.26 -10.47
N ALA A 418 -10.42 -0.80 -9.85
CA ALA A 418 -9.46 -0.04 -9.05
C ALA A 418 -8.38 0.64 -9.91
N LEU A 419 -8.76 1.58 -10.78
CA LEU A 419 -7.83 2.40 -11.54
C LEU A 419 -7.38 3.61 -10.71
N GLY A 420 -6.11 4.01 -10.86
CA GLY A 420 -5.47 5.06 -10.07
C GLY A 420 -4.76 4.54 -8.82
N TYR A 421 -4.77 3.23 -8.57
CA TYR A 421 -4.12 2.61 -7.42
C TYR A 421 -2.62 2.37 -7.64
N PHE A 422 -2.23 1.85 -8.80
CA PHE A 422 -0.87 1.35 -9.07
C PHE A 422 0.27 2.33 -8.79
N PRO A 423 0.19 3.64 -9.08
CA PRO A 423 1.30 4.54 -8.81
C PRO A 423 1.68 4.60 -7.34
N THR A 424 0.74 4.34 -6.41
CA THR A 424 0.99 4.40 -4.95
C THR A 424 2.09 3.45 -4.50
N TYR A 425 2.25 2.31 -5.14
CA TYR A 425 3.30 1.34 -4.83
C TYR A 425 4.71 1.90 -5.04
N THR A 426 5.00 2.43 -6.24
CA THR A 426 6.33 2.99 -6.55
C THR A 426 6.56 4.30 -5.79
N LEU A 427 5.53 5.13 -5.63
CA LEU A 427 5.61 6.31 -4.77
C LEU A 427 5.94 5.92 -3.32
N GLY A 428 5.36 4.83 -2.82
CA GLY A 428 5.67 4.24 -1.51
C GLY A 428 7.14 3.81 -1.41
N ALA A 429 7.66 3.09 -2.41
CA ALA A 429 9.05 2.66 -2.44
C ALA A 429 10.04 3.83 -2.44
N MET A 430 9.76 4.87 -3.24
CA MET A 430 10.59 6.07 -3.27
C MET A 430 10.51 6.86 -1.95
N THR A 431 9.30 6.98 -1.39
CA THR A 431 9.07 7.64 -0.09
C THR A 431 9.80 6.90 1.02
N SER A 432 9.81 5.56 1.02
CA SER A 432 10.52 4.76 2.02
C SER A 432 12.03 5.03 2.01
N ALA A 433 12.64 5.07 0.83
CA ALA A 433 14.06 5.36 0.69
C ALA A 433 14.41 6.79 1.14
N GLN A 434 13.60 7.77 0.76
CA GLN A 434 13.80 9.17 1.13
C GLN A 434 13.61 9.39 2.65
N VAL A 435 12.61 8.77 3.25
CA VAL A 435 12.32 8.84 4.69
C VAL A 435 13.42 8.15 5.49
N TYR A 436 13.87 6.97 5.07
CA TYR A 436 14.95 6.25 5.74
C TYR A 436 16.27 7.01 5.67
N GLN A 437 16.61 7.58 4.52
CA GLN A 437 17.78 8.45 4.36
C GLN A 437 17.71 9.63 5.34
N ALA A 438 16.58 10.35 5.39
CA ALA A 438 16.39 11.49 6.28
C ALA A 438 16.47 11.08 7.77
N ALA A 439 15.94 9.92 8.14
CA ALA A 439 16.05 9.39 9.49
C ALA A 439 17.51 9.12 9.89
N CYS A 440 18.29 8.49 8.99
CA CYS A 440 19.71 8.23 9.22
C CYS A 440 20.55 9.51 9.24
N GLU A 441 20.23 10.51 8.42
CA GLU A 441 20.89 11.84 8.47
C GLU A 441 20.61 12.56 9.79
N ALA A 442 19.35 12.50 10.28
CA ALA A 442 18.97 13.10 11.56
C ALA A 442 19.50 12.31 12.77
N GLN A 443 19.62 11.00 12.64
CA GLN A 443 20.05 10.07 13.69
C GLN A 443 21.11 9.08 13.15
N PRO A 444 22.39 9.48 13.02
CA PRO A 444 23.44 8.64 12.41
C PRO A 444 23.72 7.33 13.15
N VAL A 445 23.16 7.14 14.34
CA VAL A 445 23.29 5.91 15.13
C VAL A 445 22.35 4.79 14.66
N ILE A 446 21.34 5.07 13.81
CA ILE A 446 20.33 4.12 13.39
C ILE A 446 20.92 2.84 12.79
N PRO A 447 21.81 2.86 11.77
CA PRO A 447 22.36 1.64 11.21
C PRO A 447 23.06 0.76 12.25
N GLY A 448 23.93 1.37 13.08
CA GLY A 448 24.61 0.64 14.14
C GLY A 448 23.69 0.16 15.28
N ALA A 449 22.55 0.81 15.51
CA ALA A 449 21.53 0.35 16.44
C ALA A 449 20.80 -0.89 15.87
N ILE A 450 20.42 -0.87 14.60
CA ILE A 450 19.83 -2.02 13.88
C ILE A 450 20.73 -3.24 13.96
N ALA A 451 22.04 -3.09 13.72
CA ALA A 451 23.04 -4.16 13.82
C ALA A 451 23.12 -4.81 15.21
N ARG A 452 22.64 -4.13 16.25
CA ARG A 452 22.55 -4.64 17.63
C ARG A 452 21.13 -5.07 18.02
N GLY A 453 20.16 -5.01 17.11
CA GLY A 453 18.77 -5.34 17.37
C GLY A 453 17.99 -4.25 18.13
N ASP A 454 18.47 -3.00 18.11
CA ASP A 454 17.78 -1.85 18.69
C ASP A 454 17.14 -1.00 17.60
N PHE A 455 15.81 -1.13 17.44
CA PHE A 455 15.01 -0.40 16.47
C PHE A 455 14.33 0.84 17.08
N SER A 456 14.49 1.06 18.37
CA SER A 456 13.78 2.09 19.12
C SER A 456 14.05 3.50 18.62
N VAL A 457 15.29 3.80 18.19
CA VAL A 457 15.67 5.12 17.67
C VAL A 457 14.97 5.42 16.35
N LEU A 458 14.95 4.44 15.43
CA LEU A 458 14.24 4.57 14.14
C LEU A 458 12.74 4.72 14.37
N LEU A 459 12.16 3.84 15.20
CA LEU A 459 10.74 3.86 15.48
C LEU A 459 10.31 5.18 16.15
N ALA A 460 11.08 5.72 17.09
CA ALA A 460 10.81 7.00 17.71
C ALA A 460 10.80 8.14 16.68
N TRP A 461 11.78 8.16 15.77
CA TRP A 461 11.83 9.15 14.69
C TRP A 461 10.63 9.05 13.75
N LEU A 462 10.25 7.84 13.34
CA LEU A 462 9.06 7.60 12.51
C LEU A 462 7.76 8.01 13.22
N ARG A 463 7.63 7.70 14.53
CA ARG A 463 6.48 8.12 15.35
C ARG A 463 6.31 9.65 15.32
N GLU A 464 7.39 10.39 15.53
CA GLU A 464 7.37 11.86 15.61
C GLU A 464 7.12 12.50 14.23
N ASN A 465 7.84 12.06 13.21
CA ASN A 465 7.90 12.76 11.93
C ASN A 465 6.82 12.30 10.93
N ILE A 466 6.34 11.05 11.03
CA ILE A 466 5.35 10.46 10.11
C ILE A 466 4.06 10.10 10.85
N HIS A 467 4.10 9.12 11.77
CA HIS A 467 2.91 8.45 12.28
C HIS A 467 1.96 9.37 13.04
N ALA A 468 2.50 10.17 13.99
CA ALA A 468 1.70 11.04 14.84
C ALA A 468 1.05 12.22 14.12
N ASN A 469 1.30 12.39 12.82
CA ASN A 469 0.71 13.46 12.03
C ASN A 469 -0.68 13.08 11.46
N GLY A 470 -1.03 11.80 11.35
CA GLY A 470 -2.30 11.37 10.75
C GLY A 470 -2.50 12.06 9.40
N ARG A 471 -3.66 12.71 9.24
CA ARG A 471 -4.02 13.52 8.06
C ARG A 471 -3.99 15.03 8.33
N LEU A 472 -3.21 15.47 9.31
CA LEU A 472 -3.04 16.90 9.59
C LEU A 472 -2.43 17.66 8.40
N LEU A 473 -1.51 17.00 7.68
CA LEU A 473 -0.83 17.52 6.50
C LEU A 473 -1.23 16.72 5.25
N SER A 474 -1.04 17.30 4.08
CA SER A 474 -1.06 16.53 2.84
C SER A 474 0.15 15.60 2.75
N GLY A 475 0.12 14.57 1.88
CA GLY A 475 1.27 13.68 1.66
C GLY A 475 2.55 14.42 1.28
N PRO A 476 2.51 15.32 0.28
CA PRO A 476 3.67 16.14 -0.10
C PRO A 476 4.17 17.06 1.04
N ASP A 477 3.27 17.65 1.83
CA ASP A 477 3.65 18.52 2.95
C ASP A 477 4.26 17.70 4.10
N LEU A 478 3.71 16.51 4.39
CA LEU A 478 4.25 15.60 5.40
C LEU A 478 5.67 15.18 5.02
N LEU A 479 5.87 14.74 3.78
CA LEU A 479 7.19 14.31 3.30
C LEU A 479 8.19 15.48 3.33
N THR A 480 7.80 16.65 2.85
CA THR A 480 8.66 17.85 2.89
C THR A 480 9.02 18.24 4.31
N LYS A 481 8.07 18.18 5.25
CA LYS A 481 8.33 18.45 6.67
C LYS A 481 9.29 17.43 7.27
N ALA A 482 9.14 16.16 6.96
CA ALA A 482 9.95 15.07 7.52
C ALA A 482 11.36 15.00 6.93
N THR A 483 11.52 15.32 5.63
CA THR A 483 12.77 15.10 4.89
C THR A 483 13.43 16.38 4.38
N GLY A 484 12.79 17.55 4.54
CA GLY A 484 13.27 18.84 4.05
C GLY A 484 13.08 19.08 2.55
N ARG A 485 12.48 18.13 1.80
CA ARG A 485 12.31 18.22 0.34
C ARG A 485 11.08 17.44 -0.14
N PRO A 486 10.51 17.79 -1.31
CA PRO A 486 9.44 17.01 -1.94
C PRO A 486 9.94 15.62 -2.35
N LEU A 487 9.05 14.77 -2.85
CA LEU A 487 9.41 13.45 -3.36
C LEU A 487 10.35 13.57 -4.57
N GLU A 488 11.48 12.87 -4.52
CA GLU A 488 12.53 12.85 -5.55
C GLU A 488 12.95 11.40 -5.85
N ALA A 489 13.33 11.13 -7.11
CA ALA A 489 13.85 9.82 -7.48
C ALA A 489 15.30 9.58 -6.99
N ALA A 490 16.05 10.65 -6.70
CA ALA A 490 17.48 10.56 -6.38
C ALA A 490 17.79 9.69 -5.15
N PRO A 491 17.06 9.78 -4.00
CA PRO A 491 17.29 8.91 -2.86
C PRO A 491 17.08 7.42 -3.18
N PHE A 492 16.02 7.11 -3.91
CA PHE A 492 15.73 5.72 -4.30
C PHE A 492 16.80 5.17 -5.28
N LYS A 493 17.20 5.95 -6.28
CA LYS A 493 18.30 5.57 -7.19
C LYS A 493 19.63 5.35 -6.45
N ALA A 494 19.94 6.21 -5.48
CA ALA A 494 21.15 6.06 -4.67
C ALA A 494 21.10 4.78 -3.83
N HIS A 495 19.95 4.48 -3.22
CA HIS A 495 19.71 3.25 -2.50
C HIS A 495 19.89 2.02 -3.40
N LEU A 496 19.26 1.98 -4.57
CA LEU A 496 19.40 0.88 -5.51
C LEU A 496 20.86 0.66 -5.94
N LYS A 497 21.59 1.73 -6.26
CA LYS A 497 23.01 1.64 -6.63
C LYS A 497 23.85 1.05 -5.50
N ALA A 498 23.70 1.57 -4.28
CA ALA A 498 24.45 1.10 -3.13
C ALA A 498 24.17 -0.38 -2.79
N ARG A 499 22.95 -0.84 -3.03
CA ARG A 499 22.54 -2.22 -2.72
C ARG A 499 22.95 -3.22 -3.81
N TYR A 500 22.70 -2.90 -5.06
CA TYR A 500 22.78 -3.87 -6.16
C TYR A 500 24.07 -3.79 -6.98
N LEU A 501 24.75 -2.66 -6.95
CA LEU A 501 26.05 -2.43 -7.60
C LEU A 501 27.01 -1.76 -6.60
N PRO A 502 27.34 -2.42 -5.48
CA PRO A 502 28.31 -1.86 -4.54
C PRO A 502 29.70 -1.78 -5.20
N ASP A 503 30.43 -0.67 -4.92
CA ASP A 503 31.80 -0.40 -5.41
C ASP A 503 32.80 -1.50 -5.05
#